data_a986c60df321c77dc6abef6bffff6581
#
_entry.id   a986c60df321c77dc6abef6bffff6581
#
_cell.length_a   1.000
_cell.length_b   1.000
_cell.length_c   1.000
_cell.angle_alpha   90.00
_cell.angle_beta   90.00
_cell.angle_gamma   90.00
#
_symmetry.space_group_name_H-M   'P 1'
#
loop_
_entity.id
_entity.type
_entity.pdbx_description
1 polymer ?
#
loop_
_entity_poly.entity_id
_entity_poly.type
_entity_poly.pdbx_seq_one_letter_code
_entity_poly.pdbx_strand_id
1 'polypeptide(L)'
;VPDRQPIRQPALKASGLASRAPLCPTSRGSGPPDRPPGHATSWRKRRVLLLNTTFEPLTALPLRRAIVMVVCGKAEVVHGDSAGMTLHSASAEVEIPSVIRLSTFVRVPYRGRVPLTRAALMLRDNHRCVYCGARAETIDHVLPRSRGGPHTWENCVACCTKCNHRKADKTLAELGWRLPTAPQAPRGRHWRLLAGLSETDPLWLPYLGESAA
;
A
#
# COMPACT_ATOMS: atom_id res chain seq x y z
N VAL A 1 -15.38 -26.37 -15.51
CA VAL A 1 -15.44 -24.91 -15.55
C VAL A 1 -16.76 -24.50 -14.92
N PRO A 2 -16.82 -23.92 -13.71
CA PRO A 2 -18.07 -23.47 -13.14
C PRO A 2 -18.43 -22.11 -13.70
N ASP A 3 -19.67 -22.04 -14.11
CA ASP A 3 -20.40 -20.92 -14.69
C ASP A 3 -20.42 -19.72 -13.72
N ARG A 4 -19.78 -18.61 -14.08
CA ARG A 4 -19.79 -17.38 -13.29
C ARG A 4 -20.91 -16.48 -13.78
N GLN A 5 -22.00 -16.44 -13.04
CA GLN A 5 -23.08 -15.46 -13.24
C GLN A 5 -22.53 -14.02 -13.08
N PRO A 6 -22.95 -13.09 -13.95
CA PRO A 6 -22.57 -11.69 -13.83
C PRO A 6 -23.29 -11.03 -12.64
N ILE A 7 -22.52 -10.38 -11.79
CA ILE A 7 -23.00 -9.56 -10.68
C ILE A 7 -23.77 -8.37 -11.25
N ARG A 8 -25.05 -8.31 -10.94
CA ARG A 8 -25.93 -7.20 -11.31
C ARG A 8 -25.48 -5.91 -10.63
N GLN A 9 -25.29 -4.87 -11.43
CA GLN A 9 -25.07 -3.50 -10.96
C GLN A 9 -26.33 -3.00 -10.23
N PRO A 10 -26.21 -2.33 -9.08
CA PRO A 10 -27.31 -1.60 -8.50
C PRO A 10 -27.61 -0.36 -9.35
N ALA A 11 -28.81 -0.28 -9.87
CA ALA A 11 -29.31 0.84 -10.64
C ALA A 11 -29.35 2.11 -9.80
N LEU A 12 -28.77 3.19 -10.31
CA LEU A 12 -28.93 4.54 -9.80
C LEU A 12 -30.41 4.95 -9.94
N LYS A 13 -31.13 4.98 -8.84
CA LYS A 13 -32.47 5.57 -8.80
C LYS A 13 -32.35 7.08 -8.78
N ALA A 14 -32.65 7.71 -9.91
CA ALA A 14 -32.98 9.10 -9.96
C ALA A 14 -34.43 9.27 -9.50
N SER A 15 -34.67 9.92 -8.39
CA SER A 15 -36.00 10.37 -7.98
C SER A 15 -36.09 11.89 -8.03
N GLY A 16 -37.12 12.33 -8.70
CA GLY A 16 -37.42 13.62 -9.24
C GLY A 16 -37.69 14.75 -8.25
N LEU A 17 -37.81 15.90 -8.90
CA LEU A 17 -38.13 17.24 -8.42
C LEU A 17 -39.44 17.33 -7.62
N ALA A 18 -39.42 18.20 -6.68
CA ALA A 18 -40.25 19.39 -6.43
C ALA A 18 -40.52 19.58 -4.93
N SER A 19 -40.28 20.72 -4.39
CA SER A 19 -41.21 21.76 -4.06
C SER A 19 -40.67 22.70 -2.99
N ARG A 20 -41.02 23.96 -3.13
CA ARG A 20 -40.58 25.15 -2.39
C ARG A 20 -41.09 25.18 -0.94
N ALA A 21 -40.22 25.67 -0.08
CA ALA A 21 -40.26 26.61 1.06
C ALA A 21 -41.39 26.47 2.13
N PRO A 22 -41.20 26.94 3.37
CA PRO A 22 -40.96 28.36 3.71
C PRO A 22 -39.89 28.62 4.81
N LEU A 23 -39.65 29.91 4.96
CA LEU A 23 -38.69 30.61 5.78
C LEU A 23 -38.81 30.36 7.29
N CYS A 24 -37.67 30.32 7.91
CA CYS A 24 -37.14 30.66 9.23
C CYS A 24 -38.11 30.92 10.41
N PRO A 25 -37.70 30.55 11.64
CA PRO A 25 -37.19 31.56 12.54
C PRO A 25 -35.85 31.21 13.21
N THR A 26 -35.09 32.28 13.44
CA THR A 26 -33.85 32.34 14.21
C THR A 26 -34.02 31.83 15.62
N SER A 27 -33.21 30.81 16.01
CA SER A 27 -32.85 30.57 17.40
C SER A 27 -31.34 30.39 17.50
N ARG A 28 -30.76 31.25 18.33
CA ARG A 28 -29.33 31.19 18.71
C ARG A 28 -29.04 29.94 19.52
N GLY A 29 -27.90 29.35 19.29
CA GLY A 29 -27.18 28.61 20.31
C GLY A 29 -27.27 27.12 20.20
N SER A 30 -26.26 26.56 19.61
CA SER A 30 -25.48 25.41 20.10
C SER A 30 -24.41 25.16 19.07
N GLY A 31 -23.16 25.15 19.51
CA GLY A 31 -22.00 24.82 18.68
C GLY A 31 -22.16 23.44 18.03
N PRO A 32 -21.42 23.16 16.98
CA PRO A 32 -21.48 21.87 16.32
C PRO A 32 -21.19 20.77 17.34
N PRO A 33 -21.92 19.65 17.30
CA PRO A 33 -21.70 18.53 18.20
C PRO A 33 -20.24 18.10 18.11
N ASP A 34 -19.63 17.87 19.28
CA ASP A 34 -18.26 17.38 19.44
C ASP A 34 -18.00 16.24 18.46
N ARG A 35 -17.12 16.49 17.51
CA ARG A 35 -16.63 15.50 16.57
C ARG A 35 -15.77 14.54 17.36
N PRO A 36 -16.09 13.24 17.43
CA PRO A 36 -15.27 12.30 18.17
C PRO A 36 -13.83 12.34 17.65
N PRO A 37 -12.84 12.56 18.53
CA PRO A 37 -11.44 12.57 18.13
C PRO A 37 -11.01 11.16 17.76
N GLY A 38 -10.65 10.90 16.50
CA GLY A 38 -10.00 9.64 16.14
C GLY A 38 -10.17 9.15 14.71
N HIS A 39 -11.26 9.44 14.02
CA HIS A 39 -11.51 8.85 12.68
C HIS A 39 -10.98 9.65 11.49
N ALA A 40 -10.75 10.96 11.64
CA ALA A 40 -10.41 11.82 10.50
C ALA A 40 -8.97 11.66 9.96
N THR A 41 -8.05 11.09 10.73
CA THR A 41 -6.64 10.90 10.31
C THR A 41 -6.36 9.53 9.71
N SER A 42 -7.19 8.54 10.00
CA SER A 42 -7.00 7.16 9.53
C SER A 42 -7.26 7.00 8.04
N TRP A 43 -8.34 7.57 7.48
CA TRP A 43 -8.71 7.42 6.08
C TRP A 43 -7.71 8.05 5.10
N ARG A 44 -6.99 9.12 5.51
CA ARG A 44 -5.97 9.78 4.67
C ARG A 44 -4.76 8.87 4.39
N LYS A 45 -4.46 7.93 5.27
CA LYS A 45 -3.37 6.97 5.13
C LYS A 45 -3.78 5.71 4.37
N ARG A 46 -5.08 5.48 4.20
CA ARG A 46 -5.60 4.31 3.52
C ARG A 46 -5.15 4.23 2.08
N ARG A 47 -4.77 3.03 1.68
CA ARG A 47 -4.42 2.68 0.32
C ARG A 47 -5.48 1.79 -0.27
N VAL A 48 -5.64 1.86 -1.57
CA VAL A 48 -6.57 1.07 -2.38
C VAL A 48 -5.78 0.38 -3.46
N LEU A 49 -5.96 -0.92 -3.62
CA LEU A 49 -5.30 -1.67 -4.67
C LEU A 49 -5.93 -1.34 -6.02
N LEU A 50 -5.10 -0.91 -6.97
CA LEU A 50 -5.53 -0.70 -8.35
C LEU A 50 -5.13 -1.91 -9.18
N LEU A 51 -6.11 -2.51 -9.82
CA LEU A 51 -5.95 -3.61 -10.77
C LEU A 51 -6.06 -3.10 -12.22
N ASN A 52 -5.40 -3.80 -13.13
CA ASN A 52 -5.66 -3.67 -14.56
C ASN A 52 -7.00 -4.35 -14.92
N THR A 53 -7.48 -4.19 -16.13
CA THR A 53 -8.67 -4.91 -16.62
C THR A 53 -8.52 -6.43 -16.54
N THR A 54 -7.30 -6.93 -16.59
CA THR A 54 -6.92 -8.36 -16.47
C THR A 54 -6.78 -8.84 -15.02
N PHE A 55 -7.19 -8.03 -14.02
CA PHE A 55 -7.00 -8.30 -12.59
C PHE A 55 -5.53 -8.36 -12.15
N GLU A 56 -4.59 -7.93 -12.99
CA GLU A 56 -3.19 -7.81 -12.61
C GLU A 56 -3.00 -6.58 -11.72
N PRO A 57 -2.40 -6.70 -10.53
CA PRO A 57 -2.17 -5.58 -9.64
C PRO A 57 -1.13 -4.61 -10.23
N LEU A 58 -1.50 -3.32 -10.28
CA LEU A 58 -0.68 -2.27 -10.83
C LEU A 58 0.05 -1.45 -9.76
N THR A 59 -0.70 -0.96 -8.78
CA THR A 59 -0.18 -0.12 -7.71
C THR A 59 -1.18 0.04 -6.58
N ALA A 60 -0.71 0.52 -5.42
CA ALA A 60 -1.57 0.93 -4.32
C ALA A 60 -1.71 2.46 -4.33
N LEU A 61 -2.92 2.96 -4.48
CA LEU A 61 -3.25 4.39 -4.55
C LEU A 61 -3.72 4.92 -3.19
N PRO A 62 -3.53 6.21 -2.89
CA PRO A 62 -4.26 6.87 -1.82
C PRO A 62 -5.76 6.80 -2.07
N LEU A 63 -6.57 6.55 -1.03
CA LEU A 63 -8.02 6.41 -1.11
C LEU A 63 -8.68 7.55 -1.90
N ARG A 64 -8.28 8.81 -1.65
CA ARG A 64 -8.82 9.97 -2.37
C ARG A 64 -8.69 9.84 -3.89
N ARG A 65 -7.54 9.36 -4.37
CA ARG A 65 -7.29 9.18 -5.80
C ARG A 65 -8.14 8.04 -6.37
N ALA A 66 -8.30 6.96 -5.61
CA ALA A 66 -9.15 5.84 -5.99
C ALA A 66 -10.61 6.28 -6.17
N ILE A 67 -11.17 7.04 -5.21
CA ILE A 67 -12.53 7.57 -5.28
C ILE A 67 -12.71 8.45 -6.52
N VAL A 68 -11.77 9.36 -6.80
CA VAL A 68 -11.83 10.21 -8.00
C VAL A 68 -11.87 9.36 -9.28
N MET A 69 -11.07 8.28 -9.34
CA MET A 69 -11.08 7.40 -10.50
C MET A 69 -12.42 6.67 -10.69
N VAL A 70 -13.04 6.22 -9.60
CA VAL A 70 -14.37 5.58 -9.62
C VAL A 70 -15.44 6.57 -10.03
N VAL A 71 -15.50 7.75 -9.43
CA VAL A 71 -16.48 8.80 -9.75
C VAL A 71 -16.37 9.27 -11.21
N CYS A 72 -15.12 9.35 -11.73
CA CYS A 72 -14.88 9.71 -13.14
C CYS A 72 -15.08 8.54 -14.12
N GLY A 73 -15.55 7.37 -13.70
CA GLY A 73 -15.77 6.21 -14.56
C GLY A 73 -14.49 5.58 -15.12
N LYS A 74 -13.31 5.94 -14.59
CA LYS A 74 -12.00 5.40 -15.00
C LYS A 74 -11.67 4.08 -14.35
N ALA A 75 -12.37 3.74 -13.28
CA ALA A 75 -12.23 2.48 -12.56
C ALA A 75 -13.57 2.09 -11.93
N GLU A 76 -13.74 0.81 -11.66
CA GLU A 76 -14.89 0.25 -10.95
C GLU A 76 -14.44 -0.37 -9.63
N VAL A 77 -15.33 -0.42 -8.65
CA VAL A 77 -15.07 -1.06 -7.37
C VAL A 77 -15.19 -2.58 -7.53
N VAL A 78 -14.15 -3.31 -7.14
CA VAL A 78 -14.13 -4.78 -7.13
C VAL A 78 -14.46 -5.29 -5.72
N HIS A 79 -13.85 -4.68 -4.72
CA HIS A 79 -14.11 -4.95 -3.32
C HIS A 79 -14.25 -3.63 -2.55
N GLY A 80 -15.34 -3.51 -1.79
CA GLY A 80 -15.51 -2.49 -0.79
C GLY A 80 -14.61 -2.71 0.43
N ASP A 81 -14.67 -1.78 1.37
CA ASP A 81 -13.97 -1.92 2.63
C ASP A 81 -14.54 -3.07 3.46
N SER A 82 -13.67 -3.86 4.08
CA SER A 82 -14.08 -4.98 4.96
C SER A 82 -14.94 -4.54 6.16
N ALA A 83 -14.85 -3.27 6.56
CA ALA A 83 -15.68 -2.68 7.62
C ALA A 83 -17.01 -2.10 7.12
N GLY A 84 -17.32 -2.18 5.81
CA GLY A 84 -18.55 -1.65 5.21
C GLY A 84 -18.70 -0.14 5.33
N MET A 85 -17.59 0.58 5.41
CA MET A 85 -17.63 2.04 5.56
C MET A 85 -18.03 2.73 4.26
N THR A 86 -18.91 3.73 4.39
CA THR A 86 -19.38 4.58 3.28
C THR A 86 -18.96 6.03 3.50
N LEU A 87 -18.72 6.72 2.40
CA LEU A 87 -18.52 8.16 2.38
C LEU A 87 -19.81 8.82 1.90
N HIS A 88 -20.34 9.69 2.74
CA HIS A 88 -21.51 10.49 2.39
C HIS A 88 -21.08 11.83 1.82
N SER A 89 -21.63 12.19 0.68
CA SER A 89 -21.55 13.54 0.13
C SER A 89 -22.97 14.12 0.06
N ALA A 90 -23.12 15.41 -0.23
CA ALA A 90 -24.44 16.04 -0.33
C ALA A 90 -25.37 15.41 -1.39
N SER A 91 -24.81 14.69 -2.37
CA SER A 91 -25.53 14.14 -3.52
C SER A 91 -25.29 12.65 -3.76
N ALA A 92 -24.39 12.01 -3.03
CA ALA A 92 -24.06 10.61 -3.26
C ALA A 92 -23.49 9.92 -2.01
N GLU A 93 -23.81 8.66 -1.88
CA GLU A 93 -23.18 7.74 -0.96
C GLU A 93 -22.23 6.84 -1.74
N VAL A 94 -20.96 6.81 -1.37
CA VAL A 94 -19.93 6.03 -2.05
C VAL A 94 -19.31 5.07 -1.04
N GLU A 95 -19.39 3.78 -1.33
CA GLU A 95 -18.68 2.77 -0.56
C GLU A 95 -17.18 3.00 -0.65
N ILE A 96 -16.49 2.93 0.48
CA ILE A 96 -15.02 3.07 0.50
C ILE A 96 -14.43 1.83 -0.18
N PRO A 97 -13.71 1.99 -1.31
CA PRO A 97 -13.11 0.85 -1.99
C PRO A 97 -11.84 0.38 -1.27
N SER A 98 -11.64 -0.93 -1.19
CA SER A 98 -10.36 -1.57 -0.89
C SER A 98 -9.61 -1.96 -2.17
N VAL A 99 -10.36 -2.43 -3.19
CA VAL A 99 -9.80 -2.84 -4.48
C VAL A 99 -10.62 -2.21 -5.61
N ILE A 100 -9.95 -1.57 -6.55
CA ILE A 100 -10.55 -1.03 -7.78
C ILE A 100 -9.88 -1.60 -9.03
N ARG A 101 -10.61 -1.72 -10.12
CA ARG A 101 -10.14 -2.19 -11.42
C ARG A 101 -10.28 -1.08 -12.47
N LEU A 102 -9.26 -0.89 -13.30
CA LEU A 102 -9.34 0.04 -14.43
C LEU A 102 -10.43 -0.38 -15.41
N SER A 103 -11.14 0.60 -15.97
CA SER A 103 -12.10 0.40 -17.06
C SER A 103 -11.39 0.22 -18.42
N THR A 104 -10.15 0.68 -18.54
CA THR A 104 -9.35 0.59 -19.78
C THR A 104 -8.03 -0.10 -19.49
N PHE A 105 -7.61 -1.01 -20.36
CA PHE A 105 -6.35 -1.73 -20.23
C PHE A 105 -5.15 -0.78 -20.34
N VAL A 106 -4.21 -0.93 -19.41
CA VAL A 106 -2.93 -0.19 -19.43
C VAL A 106 -1.79 -1.19 -19.58
N ARG A 107 -1.00 -1.00 -20.63
CA ARG A 107 0.23 -1.78 -20.82
C ARG A 107 1.31 -1.29 -19.86
N VAL A 108 1.67 -2.10 -18.87
CA VAL A 108 2.77 -1.81 -17.97
C VAL A 108 4.02 -2.51 -18.47
N PRO A 109 5.10 -1.77 -18.78
CA PRO A 109 6.34 -2.42 -19.20
C PRO A 109 6.90 -3.23 -18.04
N TYR A 110 7.16 -4.51 -18.29
CA TYR A 110 7.75 -5.41 -17.31
C TYR A 110 9.20 -4.98 -17.02
N ARG A 111 9.45 -4.53 -15.81
CA ARG A 111 10.81 -4.27 -15.32
C ARG A 111 11.25 -5.47 -14.50
N GLY A 112 11.99 -6.39 -15.12
CA GLY A 112 12.41 -7.67 -14.50
C GLY A 112 13.27 -7.54 -13.25
N ARG A 113 13.89 -6.37 -13.00
CA ARG A 113 14.74 -6.14 -11.83
C ARG A 113 14.15 -5.09 -10.91
N VAL A 114 14.11 -5.41 -9.62
CA VAL A 114 13.75 -4.45 -8.58
C VAL A 114 14.97 -3.55 -8.34
N PRO A 115 14.84 -2.21 -8.45
CA PRO A 115 15.97 -1.33 -8.15
C PRO A 115 16.29 -1.41 -6.67
N LEU A 116 17.59 -1.46 -6.36
CA LEU A 116 18.06 -1.39 -4.99
C LEU A 116 17.86 0.02 -4.46
N THR A 117 16.86 0.20 -3.61
CA THR A 117 16.58 1.45 -2.91
C THR A 117 16.58 1.19 -1.40
N ARG A 118 16.82 2.25 -0.62
CA ARG A 118 16.76 2.15 0.84
C ARG A 118 15.42 1.56 1.33
N ALA A 119 14.30 2.06 0.82
CA ALA A 119 12.97 1.59 1.20
C ALA A 119 12.79 0.10 0.87
N ALA A 120 13.20 -0.28 -0.34
CA ALA A 120 13.13 -1.64 -0.81
C ALA A 120 13.98 -2.60 0.03
N LEU A 121 15.19 -2.19 0.41
CA LEU A 121 16.08 -2.99 1.21
C LEU A 121 15.57 -3.14 2.65
N MET A 122 15.08 -2.04 3.25
CA MET A 122 14.48 -2.09 4.59
C MET A 122 13.27 -3.02 4.64
N LEU A 123 12.44 -3.04 3.60
CA LEU A 123 11.31 -3.95 3.52
C LEU A 123 11.75 -5.41 3.40
N ARG A 124 12.74 -5.72 2.52
CA ARG A 124 13.26 -7.08 2.37
C ARG A 124 13.68 -7.68 3.70
N ASP A 125 14.32 -6.86 4.54
CA ASP A 125 14.85 -7.25 5.83
C ASP A 125 13.86 -6.98 6.99
N ASN A 126 12.57 -6.76 6.68
CA ASN A 126 11.48 -6.51 7.64
C ASN A 126 11.79 -5.38 8.62
N HIS A 127 12.51 -4.33 8.17
CA HIS A 127 12.97 -3.22 9.01
C HIS A 127 13.78 -3.66 10.24
N ARG A 128 14.42 -4.83 10.17
CA ARG A 128 15.26 -5.39 11.25
C ARG A 128 16.71 -5.48 10.83
N CYS A 129 17.57 -5.22 11.80
CA CYS A 129 19.02 -5.40 11.65
C CYS A 129 19.33 -6.88 11.45
N VAL A 130 19.98 -7.23 10.33
CA VAL A 130 20.32 -8.63 10.02
C VAL A 130 21.35 -9.23 10.99
N TYR A 131 22.08 -8.39 11.74
CA TYR A 131 23.11 -8.84 12.68
C TYR A 131 22.58 -9.11 14.09
N CYS A 132 21.61 -8.31 14.56
CA CYS A 132 21.15 -8.40 15.97
C CYS A 132 19.62 -8.42 16.11
N GLY A 133 18.84 -8.32 15.02
CA GLY A 133 17.38 -8.31 15.06
C GLY A 133 16.74 -7.01 15.56
N ALA A 134 17.50 -6.03 16.05
CA ALA A 134 16.97 -4.74 16.47
C ALA A 134 16.41 -3.95 15.28
N ARG A 135 15.67 -2.86 15.55
CA ARG A 135 15.16 -1.97 14.49
C ARG A 135 16.31 -1.45 13.62
N ALA A 136 16.19 -1.61 12.32
CA ALA A 136 17.16 -1.12 11.35
C ALA A 136 16.87 0.33 10.98
N GLU A 137 17.94 1.13 10.93
CA GLU A 137 17.89 2.56 10.59
C GLU A 137 18.90 2.93 9.50
N THR A 138 19.85 2.05 9.22
CA THR A 138 20.94 2.27 8.28
C THR A 138 21.04 1.11 7.29
N ILE A 139 21.80 1.32 6.23
CA ILE A 139 22.23 0.26 5.30
C ILE A 139 23.69 0.00 5.52
N ASP A 140 24.07 -1.27 5.55
CA ASP A 140 25.46 -1.70 5.59
C ASP A 140 25.80 -2.53 4.36
N HIS A 141 27.09 -2.51 3.97
CA HIS A 141 27.64 -3.39 2.96
C HIS A 141 28.36 -4.55 3.65
N VAL A 142 27.89 -5.77 3.43
CA VAL A 142 28.46 -6.99 4.04
C VAL A 142 29.96 -7.05 3.79
N LEU A 143 30.39 -6.96 2.55
CA LEU A 143 31.76 -6.62 2.18
C LEU A 143 31.86 -5.10 2.08
N PRO A 144 32.69 -4.44 2.88
CA PRO A 144 32.80 -2.98 2.90
C PRO A 144 33.18 -2.39 1.54
N ARG A 145 32.64 -1.22 1.22
CA ARG A 145 32.98 -0.52 -0.03
C ARG A 145 34.47 -0.18 -0.16
N SER A 146 35.12 0.15 0.97
CA SER A 146 36.56 0.37 1.07
C SER A 146 37.38 -0.85 0.66
N ARG A 147 36.78 -2.03 0.70
CA ARG A 147 37.39 -3.31 0.30
C ARG A 147 36.81 -3.86 -1.00
N GLY A 148 36.24 -3.00 -1.84
CA GLY A 148 35.71 -3.38 -3.17
C GLY A 148 34.30 -3.98 -3.12
N GLY A 149 33.56 -3.87 -2.03
CA GLY A 149 32.18 -4.37 -1.92
C GLY A 149 31.24 -3.65 -2.87
N PRO A 150 30.50 -4.37 -3.75
CA PRO A 150 29.57 -3.77 -4.70
C PRO A 150 28.30 -3.27 -4.01
N HIS A 151 27.63 -2.29 -4.64
CA HIS A 151 26.29 -1.86 -4.20
C HIS A 151 25.20 -2.68 -4.90
N THR A 152 25.03 -3.91 -4.43
CA THR A 152 24.06 -4.88 -4.97
C THR A 152 23.17 -5.45 -3.88
N TRP A 153 22.10 -6.13 -4.28
CA TRP A 153 21.18 -6.79 -3.36
C TRP A 153 21.85 -7.85 -2.48
N GLU A 154 22.85 -8.51 -3.03
CA GLU A 154 23.59 -9.59 -2.39
C GLU A 154 24.62 -9.08 -1.39
N ASN A 155 24.98 -7.78 -1.46
CA ASN A 155 25.97 -7.18 -0.58
C ASN A 155 25.41 -6.10 0.35
N CYS A 156 24.18 -5.63 0.15
CA CYS A 156 23.56 -4.62 0.99
C CYS A 156 22.54 -5.25 1.94
N VAL A 157 22.56 -4.81 3.21
CA VAL A 157 21.68 -5.30 4.28
C VAL A 157 21.18 -4.17 5.16
N ALA A 158 19.99 -4.36 5.75
CA ALA A 158 19.46 -3.45 6.75
C ALA A 158 20.21 -3.63 8.09
N CYS A 159 20.60 -2.53 8.71
CA CYS A 159 21.42 -2.55 9.90
C CYS A 159 20.99 -1.47 10.90
N CYS A 160 21.10 -1.74 12.20
CA CYS A 160 20.98 -0.71 13.23
C CYS A 160 22.27 0.11 13.34
N THR A 161 22.17 1.33 13.83
CA THR A 161 23.31 2.25 13.98
C THR A 161 24.44 1.63 14.82
N LYS A 162 24.12 0.92 15.91
CA LYS A 162 25.10 0.28 16.78
C LYS A 162 25.95 -0.78 16.05
N CYS A 163 25.29 -1.70 15.33
CA CYS A 163 25.99 -2.73 14.57
C CYS A 163 26.78 -2.13 13.41
N ASN A 164 26.23 -1.11 12.73
CA ASN A 164 26.91 -0.44 11.64
C ASN A 164 28.21 0.22 12.10
N HIS A 165 28.19 0.97 13.20
CA HIS A 165 29.39 1.58 13.78
C HIS A 165 30.42 0.53 14.25
N ARG A 166 29.93 -0.55 14.90
CA ARG A 166 30.83 -1.63 15.36
C ARG A 166 31.49 -2.36 14.18
N LYS A 167 30.75 -2.55 13.09
CA LYS A 167 31.27 -3.22 11.90
C LYS A 167 32.28 -2.34 11.16
N ALA A 168 31.96 -1.06 10.98
CA ALA A 168 32.78 -0.12 10.22
C ALA A 168 33.27 -0.73 8.88
N ASP A 169 34.57 -0.77 8.64
CA ASP A 169 35.22 -1.33 7.43
C ASP A 169 35.67 -2.80 7.58
N LYS A 170 35.27 -3.46 8.68
CA LYS A 170 35.63 -4.86 8.96
C LYS A 170 34.72 -5.81 8.20
N THR A 171 35.27 -6.95 7.79
CA THR A 171 34.50 -8.08 7.25
C THR A 171 33.78 -8.83 8.37
N LEU A 172 32.80 -9.65 8.01
CA LEU A 172 32.10 -10.47 8.99
C LEU A 172 33.02 -11.50 9.63
N ALA A 173 33.99 -12.03 8.89
CA ALA A 173 34.98 -12.97 9.40
C ALA A 173 35.87 -12.35 10.49
N GLU A 174 36.35 -11.12 10.32
CA GLU A 174 37.12 -10.38 11.30
C GLU A 174 36.37 -10.09 12.61
N LEU A 175 35.03 -10.02 12.53
CA LEU A 175 34.15 -9.80 13.68
C LEU A 175 33.62 -11.09 14.31
N GLY A 176 33.87 -12.23 13.68
CA GLY A 176 33.22 -13.50 14.05
C GLY A 176 31.71 -13.49 13.85
N TRP A 177 31.20 -12.60 12.99
CA TRP A 177 29.75 -12.49 12.71
C TRP A 177 29.35 -13.40 11.57
N ARG A 178 28.10 -13.86 11.64
CA ARG A 178 27.47 -14.66 10.57
C ARG A 178 26.12 -14.06 10.22
N LEU A 179 25.76 -14.13 8.94
CA LEU A 179 24.40 -13.81 8.49
C LEU A 179 23.52 -15.06 8.64
N PRO A 180 22.30 -14.92 9.18
CA PRO A 180 21.36 -16.03 9.24
C PRO A 180 21.02 -16.56 7.84
N THR A 181 20.91 -15.66 6.87
CA THR A 181 20.60 -15.96 5.48
C THR A 181 21.42 -15.08 4.55
N ALA A 182 21.91 -15.63 3.45
CA ALA A 182 22.59 -14.84 2.42
C ALA A 182 21.61 -13.83 1.81
N PRO A 183 21.96 -12.54 1.74
CA PRO A 183 21.09 -11.53 1.16
C PRO A 183 20.93 -11.78 -0.34
N GLN A 184 19.70 -11.70 -0.83
CA GLN A 184 19.36 -11.90 -2.23
C GLN A 184 18.44 -10.79 -2.72
N ALA A 185 18.37 -10.60 -4.04
CA ALA A 185 17.39 -9.73 -4.64
C ALA A 185 15.97 -10.28 -4.38
N PRO A 186 15.01 -9.42 -4.01
CA PRO A 186 13.63 -9.87 -3.84
C PRO A 186 13.06 -10.39 -5.15
N ARG A 187 12.31 -11.47 -5.05
CA ARG A 187 11.64 -12.12 -6.19
C ARG A 187 10.15 -11.79 -6.16
N GLY A 188 9.50 -11.80 -7.31
CA GLY A 188 8.06 -11.60 -7.43
C GLY A 188 7.65 -10.29 -8.12
N ARG A 189 6.57 -10.38 -8.93
CA ARG A 189 6.06 -9.24 -9.72
C ARG A 189 5.55 -8.10 -8.84
N HIS A 190 4.96 -8.43 -7.71
CA HIS A 190 4.22 -7.51 -6.86
C HIS A 190 5.02 -7.01 -5.65
N TRP A 191 6.27 -7.44 -5.52
CA TRP A 191 7.11 -7.04 -4.39
C TRP A 191 7.22 -5.50 -4.24
N ARG A 192 7.22 -4.75 -5.35
CA ARG A 192 7.22 -3.27 -5.33
C ARG A 192 5.95 -2.66 -4.75
N LEU A 193 4.81 -3.32 -4.92
CA LEU A 193 3.55 -2.88 -4.34
C LEU A 193 3.59 -2.97 -2.82
N LEU A 194 4.12 -4.08 -2.32
CA LEU A 194 4.26 -4.35 -0.89
C LEU A 194 5.30 -3.45 -0.24
N ALA A 195 6.34 -3.06 -0.99
CA ALA A 195 7.48 -2.27 -0.50
C ALA A 195 7.12 -0.89 0.08
N GLY A 196 5.95 -0.37 -0.20
CA GLY A 196 5.49 0.95 0.27
C GLY A 196 4.31 0.90 1.24
N LEU A 197 3.87 -0.30 1.65
CA LEU A 197 2.69 -0.48 2.49
C LEU A 197 3.12 -0.79 3.92
N SER A 198 2.57 -0.04 4.87
CA SER A 198 2.73 -0.35 6.30
C SER A 198 1.83 -1.49 6.74
N GLU A 199 0.70 -1.65 6.07
CA GLU A 199 -0.30 -2.67 6.33
C GLU A 199 -0.93 -3.09 5.00
N THR A 200 -1.17 -4.39 4.82
CA THR A 200 -1.81 -4.96 3.63
C THR A 200 -3.23 -5.39 4.00
N ASP A 201 -4.22 -4.90 3.26
CA ASP A 201 -5.60 -5.33 3.44
C ASP A 201 -5.73 -6.82 3.03
N PRO A 202 -6.36 -7.68 3.84
CA PRO A 202 -6.57 -9.09 3.50
C PRO A 202 -7.27 -9.32 2.15
N LEU A 203 -8.12 -8.39 1.72
CA LEU A 203 -8.81 -8.44 0.43
C LEU A 203 -7.87 -8.33 -0.77
N TRP A 204 -6.61 -7.96 -0.58
CA TRP A 204 -5.61 -7.86 -1.64
C TRP A 204 -4.88 -9.18 -1.91
N LEU A 205 -4.86 -10.09 -0.91
CA LEU A 205 -4.10 -11.34 -0.98
C LEU A 205 -4.36 -12.17 -2.25
N PRO A 206 -5.63 -12.33 -2.72
CA PRO A 206 -5.91 -13.08 -3.93
C PRO A 206 -5.25 -12.54 -5.20
N TYR A 207 -4.93 -11.23 -5.22
CA TYR A 207 -4.34 -10.56 -6.37
C TYR A 207 -2.81 -10.47 -6.30
N LEU A 208 -2.23 -10.59 -5.10
CA LEU A 208 -0.79 -10.45 -4.89
C LEU A 208 -0.02 -11.76 -5.07
N GLY A 209 -0.72 -12.90 -5.12
CA GLY A 209 -0.12 -14.23 -5.24
C GLY A 209 0.63 -14.64 -3.97
N GLU A 210 1.26 -15.83 -4.00
CA GLU A 210 1.98 -16.43 -2.85
C GLU A 210 3.21 -15.65 -2.37
N SER A 211 3.52 -14.50 -2.98
CA SER A 211 4.68 -13.67 -2.60
C SER A 211 4.43 -12.74 -1.40
N ALA A 212 3.27 -12.84 -0.76
CA ALA A 212 2.86 -11.98 0.35
C ALA A 212 3.02 -12.65 1.74
N ALA A 213 3.58 -13.85 1.79
CA ALA A 213 3.89 -14.58 3.04
C ALA A 213 5.35 -14.47 3.43
#